data_5e1a85f715833a91695a94d9dc7cfc2b
#
_entry.id   5e1a85f715833a91695a94d9dc7cfc2b
#
_cell.length_a   1.000
_cell.length_b   1.000
_cell.length_c   1.000
_cell.angle_alpha   90.00
_cell.angle_beta   90.00
_cell.angle_gamma   90.00
#
_symmetry.space_group_name_H-M   'P 1'
#
loop_
_entity.id
_entity.type
_entity.pdbx_description
1 polymer ?
#
loop_
_entity_poly.entity_id
_entity_poly.type
_entity_poly.pdbx_seq_one_letter_code
_entity_poly.pdbx_strand_id
1 'polypeptide(L)'
;PTTVYAGGNLTLVASDEVTDALLIAGAIAVGGTAGVGVASIVLVRTGVVDAGIAAFSIIDAKGPTGLRITANQRAEFDATAVAGTAGGTAGIAGSATVAVHNNTTHAHIDGSVVVNATNVGSSPTQGIALSASDTTVTAGRAGQVALGGTAGVGVGVDVQVITKDTRAWIAPLSAVAANGDITVDATSSEKVVSISASAVAGGTAGVGVNAGVSVFNITTVAAVGEVCAAGTATATACANSRTVVIAGGSVRIAALDELEIDVIAGSIAIGGTAGVGVGAAV
;
A
#
# COMPACT_ATOMS: atom_id res chain seq x y z
N PRO A 1 20.65 22.49 11.85
CA PRO A 1 21.64 22.17 10.82
C PRO A 1 22.59 21.10 11.34
N THR A 2 22.86 20.07 10.52
CA THR A 2 23.78 18.97 10.82
C THR A 2 24.89 18.97 9.78
N THR A 3 26.10 18.67 10.22
CA THR A 3 27.24 18.53 9.30
C THR A 3 27.80 17.12 9.43
N VAL A 4 27.92 16.42 8.30
CA VAL A 4 28.48 15.06 8.22
C VAL A 4 29.57 15.02 7.13
N TYR A 5 30.76 14.59 7.53
CA TYR A 5 31.87 14.34 6.63
C TYR A 5 32.22 12.85 6.66
N ALA A 6 31.95 12.15 5.56
CA ALA A 6 32.30 10.75 5.37
C ALA A 6 33.40 10.63 4.31
N GLY A 7 34.59 10.13 4.70
CA GLY A 7 35.65 9.81 3.74
C GLY A 7 35.30 8.62 2.83
N GLY A 8 34.30 7.82 3.22
CA GLY A 8 33.71 6.74 2.45
C GLY A 8 32.27 7.06 2.01
N ASN A 9 31.41 6.03 2.03
CA ASN A 9 29.99 6.17 1.70
C ASN A 9 29.18 6.60 2.91
N LEU A 10 28.09 7.31 2.70
CA LEU A 10 27.05 7.59 3.69
C LEU A 10 25.75 6.89 3.25
N THR A 11 25.21 6.06 4.13
CA THR A 11 23.97 5.32 3.85
C THR A 11 22.95 5.57 4.96
N LEU A 12 21.77 6.03 4.57
CA LEU A 12 20.59 6.18 5.42
C LEU A 12 19.55 5.16 4.96
N VAL A 13 19.07 4.32 5.88
CA VAL A 13 18.05 3.31 5.59
C VAL A 13 16.96 3.36 6.64
N ALA A 14 15.72 3.48 6.19
CA ALA A 14 14.54 3.21 6.99
C ALA A 14 13.77 2.06 6.33
N SER A 15 13.34 1.08 7.11
CA SER A 15 12.62 -0.09 6.62
C SER A 15 11.53 -0.53 7.58
N ASP A 16 10.36 -0.86 7.05
CA ASP A 16 9.26 -1.50 7.77
C ASP A 16 8.78 -2.68 6.93
N GLU A 17 8.80 -3.88 7.51
CA GLU A 17 8.45 -5.10 6.82
C GLU A 17 7.48 -5.94 7.65
N VAL A 18 6.33 -6.24 7.07
CA VAL A 18 5.36 -7.21 7.57
C VAL A 18 5.14 -8.24 6.49
N THR A 19 5.57 -9.48 6.73
CA THR A 19 5.43 -10.58 5.78
C THR A 19 4.53 -11.66 6.35
N ASP A 20 3.70 -12.25 5.48
CA ASP A 20 2.87 -13.43 5.76
C ASP A 20 1.95 -13.29 6.99
N ALA A 21 1.36 -12.12 7.20
CA ALA A 21 0.37 -11.94 8.26
C ALA A 21 -0.96 -12.60 7.87
N LEU A 22 -1.23 -13.77 8.46
CA LEU A 22 -2.44 -14.54 8.21
C LEU A 22 -3.47 -14.32 9.33
N LEU A 23 -4.65 -13.81 8.96
CA LEU A 23 -5.80 -13.62 9.85
C LEU A 23 -6.94 -14.56 9.44
N ILE A 24 -7.40 -15.38 10.37
CA ILE A 24 -8.51 -16.32 10.11
C ILE A 24 -9.58 -16.13 11.17
N ALA A 25 -10.83 -15.92 10.74
CA ALA A 25 -12.01 -15.95 11.59
C ALA A 25 -13.00 -17.00 11.06
N GLY A 26 -13.53 -17.81 11.96
CA GLY A 26 -14.49 -18.84 11.62
C GLY A 26 -15.68 -18.88 12.58
N ALA A 27 -16.88 -19.17 12.05
CA ALA A 27 -18.09 -19.42 12.85
C ALA A 27 -18.87 -20.58 12.26
N ILE A 28 -19.27 -21.54 13.11
CA ILE A 28 -20.17 -22.63 12.72
C ILE A 28 -21.32 -22.68 13.71
N ALA A 29 -22.55 -22.64 13.22
CA ALA A 29 -23.75 -22.73 14.06
C ALA A 29 -24.74 -23.74 13.49
N VAL A 30 -25.17 -24.66 14.35
CA VAL A 30 -26.21 -25.66 14.02
C VAL A 30 -27.35 -25.56 15.04
N GLY A 31 -28.57 -25.38 14.58
CA GLY A 31 -29.73 -25.26 15.42
C GLY A 31 -30.89 -26.13 14.97
N GLY A 32 -31.67 -26.70 15.92
CA GLY A 32 -32.86 -27.52 15.60
C GLY A 32 -33.92 -26.72 14.83
N THR A 33 -34.07 -25.44 15.09
CA THR A 33 -35.00 -24.53 14.41
C THR A 33 -34.22 -23.53 13.56
N ALA A 34 -33.25 -22.79 14.14
CA ALA A 34 -32.46 -21.79 13.44
C ALA A 34 -30.98 -21.92 13.79
N GLY A 35 -30.11 -21.78 12.79
CA GLY A 35 -28.68 -21.63 12.94
C GLY A 35 -28.26 -20.24 12.47
N VAL A 36 -27.53 -19.50 13.31
CA VAL A 36 -26.98 -18.17 12.95
C VAL A 36 -25.49 -18.15 13.25
N GLY A 37 -24.67 -17.87 12.24
CA GLY A 37 -23.23 -17.77 12.38
C GLY A 37 -22.65 -16.55 11.64
N VAL A 38 -21.80 -15.80 12.32
CA VAL A 38 -21.13 -14.64 11.73
C VAL A 38 -19.63 -14.69 12.03
N ALA A 39 -18.81 -14.48 11.01
CA ALA A 39 -17.36 -14.34 11.12
C ALA A 39 -16.91 -13.00 10.54
N SER A 40 -16.05 -12.28 11.24
CA SER A 40 -15.53 -11.01 10.72
C SER A 40 -14.08 -10.78 11.08
N ILE A 41 -13.35 -10.12 10.17
CA ILE A 41 -11.99 -9.63 10.36
C ILE A 41 -11.97 -8.15 10.02
N VAL A 42 -11.37 -7.36 10.88
CA VAL A 42 -11.04 -5.97 10.61
C VAL A 42 -9.55 -5.78 10.84
N LEU A 43 -8.84 -5.40 9.79
CA LEU A 43 -7.43 -5.06 9.82
C LEU A 43 -7.26 -3.57 9.51
N VAL A 44 -6.58 -2.85 10.39
CA VAL A 44 -6.17 -1.46 10.13
C VAL A 44 -4.67 -1.37 10.36
N ARG A 45 -3.94 -0.93 9.34
CA ARG A 45 -2.50 -0.72 9.42
C ARG A 45 -2.17 0.71 9.01
N THR A 46 -1.30 1.34 9.76
CA THR A 46 -0.64 2.59 9.38
C THR A 46 0.86 2.38 9.46
N GLY A 47 1.55 2.54 8.34
CA GLY A 47 3.00 2.43 8.25
C GLY A 47 3.61 3.77 7.81
N VAL A 48 4.66 4.21 8.51
CA VAL A 48 5.43 5.39 8.14
C VAL A 48 6.90 5.02 8.10
N VAL A 49 7.51 5.14 6.94
CA VAL A 49 8.93 4.90 6.70
C VAL A 49 9.52 6.17 6.10
N ASP A 50 10.39 6.82 6.86
CA ASP A 50 10.96 8.10 6.47
C ASP A 50 12.48 8.07 6.63
N ALA A 51 13.20 8.21 5.51
CA ALA A 51 14.64 8.29 5.46
C ALA A 51 15.05 9.62 4.79
N GLY A 52 15.70 10.50 5.55
CA GLY A 52 15.98 11.80 4.98
C GLY A 52 17.12 12.56 5.64
N ILE A 53 17.51 13.63 4.95
CA ILE A 53 18.45 14.64 5.42
C ILE A 53 17.68 15.91 5.72
N ALA A 54 17.71 16.33 6.98
CA ALA A 54 17.02 17.53 7.45
C ALA A 54 17.58 18.82 6.83
N ALA A 55 16.71 19.82 6.73
CA ALA A 55 17.04 21.11 6.15
C ALA A 55 18.27 21.79 6.76
N PHE A 56 18.97 22.59 5.97
CA PHE A 56 20.20 23.33 6.32
C PHE A 56 21.38 22.45 6.71
N SER A 57 21.40 21.18 6.35
CA SER A 57 22.50 20.26 6.60
C SER A 57 23.59 20.35 5.53
N ILE A 58 24.81 20.03 5.92
CA ILE A 58 25.98 19.91 5.01
C ILE A 58 26.47 18.48 5.06
N ILE A 59 26.51 17.83 3.93
CA ILE A 59 26.89 16.42 3.79
C ILE A 59 28.03 16.29 2.80
N ASP A 60 29.06 15.57 3.19
CA ASP A 60 30.16 15.16 2.31
C ASP A 60 30.30 13.64 2.39
N ALA A 61 30.14 12.93 1.28
CA ALA A 61 30.29 11.48 1.18
C ALA A 61 31.17 11.13 -0.02
N LYS A 62 32.43 10.74 0.24
CA LYS A 62 33.49 10.68 -0.77
C LYS A 62 33.71 9.30 -1.39
N GLY A 63 33.02 8.27 -0.91
CA GLY A 63 33.18 6.90 -1.38
C GLY A 63 32.59 6.65 -2.76
N PRO A 64 32.80 5.44 -3.32
CA PRO A 64 32.35 5.08 -4.67
C PRO A 64 30.84 5.16 -4.88
N THR A 65 30.02 4.82 -3.87
CA THR A 65 28.56 4.96 -3.94
C THR A 65 28.07 6.31 -3.39
N GLY A 66 28.97 7.09 -2.76
CA GLY A 66 28.67 8.40 -2.22
C GLY A 66 27.56 8.39 -1.17
N LEU A 67 26.47 9.10 -1.45
CA LEU A 67 25.29 9.19 -0.59
C LEU A 67 24.17 8.25 -1.09
N ARG A 68 23.64 7.43 -0.18
CA ARG A 68 22.46 6.61 -0.43
C ARG A 68 21.40 6.83 0.64
N ILE A 69 20.18 7.15 0.23
CA ILE A 69 19.01 7.28 1.09
C ILE A 69 17.96 6.28 0.61
N THR A 70 17.53 5.36 1.48
CA THR A 70 16.58 4.32 1.10
C THR A 70 15.47 4.25 2.14
N ALA A 71 14.23 4.39 1.70
CA ALA A 71 13.03 4.11 2.46
C ALA A 71 12.33 2.91 1.83
N ASN A 72 12.15 1.83 2.59
CA ASN A 72 11.55 0.61 2.07
C ASN A 72 10.42 0.13 2.99
N GLN A 73 9.23 -0.02 2.44
CA GLN A 73 8.07 -0.56 3.11
C GLN A 73 7.54 -1.78 2.36
N ARG A 74 7.27 -2.86 3.10
CA ARG A 74 6.63 -4.07 2.58
C ARG A 74 5.54 -4.53 3.53
N ALA A 75 4.37 -4.85 3.00
CA ALA A 75 3.23 -5.32 3.79
C ALA A 75 2.51 -6.44 3.05
N GLU A 76 2.42 -7.62 3.67
CA GLU A 76 1.72 -8.79 3.13
C GLU A 76 0.70 -9.30 4.15
N PHE A 77 -0.58 -9.34 3.74
CA PHE A 77 -1.69 -9.74 4.60
C PHE A 77 -2.64 -10.67 3.87
N ASP A 78 -3.07 -11.72 4.54
CA ASP A 78 -4.13 -12.64 4.11
C ASP A 78 -5.21 -12.70 5.19
N ALA A 79 -6.43 -12.29 4.87
CA ALA A 79 -7.56 -12.27 5.77
C ALA A 79 -8.68 -13.18 5.24
N THR A 80 -9.03 -14.24 6.00
CA THR A 80 -10.07 -15.20 5.60
C THR A 80 -11.13 -15.32 6.68
N ALA A 81 -12.34 -14.86 6.40
CA ALA A 81 -13.51 -15.00 7.26
C ALA A 81 -14.50 -16.02 6.67
N VAL A 82 -14.82 -17.07 7.43
CA VAL A 82 -15.72 -18.14 6.96
C VAL A 82 -16.85 -18.38 7.98
N ALA A 83 -18.08 -18.41 7.51
CA ALA A 83 -19.24 -18.75 8.33
C ALA A 83 -20.02 -19.94 7.76
N GLY A 84 -20.37 -20.91 8.62
CA GLY A 84 -21.20 -22.06 8.27
C GLY A 84 -22.43 -22.15 9.17
N THR A 85 -23.62 -22.34 8.61
CA THR A 85 -24.83 -22.53 9.40
C THR A 85 -25.73 -23.63 8.86
N ALA A 86 -26.38 -24.33 9.78
CA ALA A 86 -27.48 -25.24 9.47
C ALA A 86 -28.62 -25.06 10.47
N GLY A 87 -29.84 -24.97 9.96
CA GLY A 87 -31.06 -24.87 10.79
C GLY A 87 -32.18 -25.69 10.23
N GLY A 88 -32.99 -26.35 11.14
CA GLY A 88 -34.14 -27.14 10.71
C GLY A 88 -35.18 -26.33 9.97
N THR A 89 -35.31 -25.04 10.25
CA THR A 89 -36.20 -24.11 9.55
C THR A 89 -35.34 -23.03 8.81
N ALA A 90 -34.41 -22.36 9.51
CA ALA A 90 -33.64 -21.27 8.92
C ALA A 90 -32.13 -21.44 9.20
N GLY A 91 -31.31 -21.22 8.16
CA GLY A 91 -29.86 -21.05 8.28
C GLY A 91 -29.44 -19.65 7.82
N ILE A 92 -28.73 -18.91 8.68
CA ILE A 92 -28.26 -17.55 8.38
C ILE A 92 -26.76 -17.48 8.61
N ALA A 93 -26.00 -17.24 7.56
CA ALA A 93 -24.54 -17.10 7.61
C ALA A 93 -24.09 -15.72 7.15
N GLY A 94 -23.13 -15.14 7.86
CA GLY A 94 -22.50 -13.89 7.48
C GLY A 94 -20.97 -13.95 7.56
N SER A 95 -20.26 -13.42 6.58
CA SER A 95 -18.82 -13.25 6.66
C SER A 95 -18.41 -11.86 6.17
N ALA A 96 -17.43 -11.25 6.85
CA ALA A 96 -16.91 -9.97 6.45
C ALA A 96 -15.38 -9.89 6.65
N THR A 97 -14.67 -9.36 5.65
CA THR A 97 -13.29 -8.94 5.77
C THR A 97 -13.19 -7.47 5.43
N VAL A 98 -12.49 -6.71 6.25
CA VAL A 98 -12.19 -5.29 6.02
C VAL A 98 -10.71 -5.08 6.26
N ALA A 99 -9.99 -4.59 5.25
CA ALA A 99 -8.60 -4.22 5.37
C ALA A 99 -8.40 -2.75 4.98
N VAL A 100 -7.75 -1.99 5.84
CA VAL A 100 -7.40 -0.58 5.62
C VAL A 100 -5.90 -0.42 5.79
N HIS A 101 -5.23 -0.02 4.71
CA HIS A 101 -3.80 0.25 4.68
C HIS A 101 -3.53 1.72 4.42
N ASN A 102 -2.81 2.38 5.33
CA ASN A 102 -2.33 3.74 5.19
C ASN A 102 -0.81 3.73 5.26
N ASN A 103 -0.14 3.90 4.13
CA ASN A 103 1.31 3.82 4.04
C ASN A 103 1.91 5.15 3.59
N THR A 104 2.99 5.54 4.24
CA THR A 104 3.82 6.68 3.86
C THR A 104 5.27 6.23 3.77
N THR A 105 5.90 6.38 2.61
CA THR A 105 7.28 5.92 2.37
C THR A 105 8.06 7.03 1.67
N HIS A 106 8.94 7.69 2.41
CA HIS A 106 9.66 8.86 1.93
C HIS A 106 11.17 8.68 1.99
N ALA A 107 11.86 8.99 0.89
CA ALA A 107 13.31 9.12 0.81
C ALA A 107 13.66 10.54 0.35
N HIS A 108 14.30 11.37 1.18
CA HIS A 108 14.39 12.77 0.84
C HIS A 108 15.67 13.49 1.28
N ILE A 109 15.93 14.58 0.58
CA ILE A 109 16.84 15.65 0.98
C ILE A 109 15.98 16.91 1.12
N ASP A 110 15.90 17.45 2.34
CA ASP A 110 15.14 18.67 2.63
C ASP A 110 15.76 19.93 2.04
N GLY A 111 15.04 21.06 2.17
CA GLY A 111 15.44 22.32 1.58
C GLY A 111 16.71 22.92 2.18
N SER A 112 17.46 23.65 1.36
CA SER A 112 18.70 24.32 1.76
C SER A 112 19.80 23.37 2.25
N VAL A 113 19.81 22.13 1.78
CA VAL A 113 20.88 21.16 2.04
C VAL A 113 21.98 21.29 1.00
N VAL A 114 23.20 21.17 1.44
CA VAL A 114 24.39 21.11 0.57
C VAL A 114 25.00 19.71 0.63
N VAL A 115 25.03 19.01 -0.49
CA VAL A 115 25.65 17.69 -0.61
C VAL A 115 26.87 17.77 -1.51
N ASN A 116 28.02 17.34 -1.00
CA ASN A 116 29.29 17.30 -1.71
C ASN A 116 29.65 18.66 -2.35
N ALA A 117 29.72 19.71 -1.52
CA ALA A 117 30.05 21.06 -1.94
C ALA A 117 31.32 21.15 -2.80
N THR A 118 32.30 20.28 -2.49
CA THR A 118 33.51 20.09 -3.28
C THR A 118 33.79 18.60 -3.45
N ASN A 119 33.91 18.14 -4.69
CA ASN A 119 34.24 16.73 -4.98
C ASN A 119 35.74 16.43 -4.90
N VAL A 120 36.54 17.31 -4.29
CA VAL A 120 37.98 17.11 -4.17
C VAL A 120 38.28 15.88 -3.30
N GLY A 121 39.01 14.93 -3.88
CA GLY A 121 39.37 13.66 -3.24
C GLY A 121 38.24 12.64 -3.18
N SER A 122 37.11 12.89 -3.80
CA SER A 122 36.03 11.93 -3.94
C SER A 122 36.32 10.90 -5.04
N SER A 123 35.69 9.70 -4.92
CA SER A 123 35.77 8.68 -5.96
C SER A 123 35.24 9.21 -7.31
N PRO A 124 35.81 8.81 -8.43
CA PRO A 124 35.29 9.14 -9.76
C PRO A 124 33.87 8.62 -10.00
N THR A 125 33.45 7.57 -9.28
CA THR A 125 32.12 6.97 -9.38
C THR A 125 31.18 7.38 -8.23
N GLN A 126 31.59 8.37 -7.42
CA GLN A 126 30.76 8.89 -6.33
C GLN A 126 29.39 9.30 -6.84
N GLY A 127 28.36 8.59 -6.39
CA GLY A 127 26.99 8.85 -6.80
C GLY A 127 26.11 9.40 -5.67
N ILE A 128 24.87 9.70 -6.01
CA ILE A 128 23.81 10.02 -5.05
C ILE A 128 22.57 9.24 -5.47
N ALA A 129 22.00 8.45 -4.54
CA ALA A 129 20.83 7.66 -4.80
C ALA A 129 19.77 7.85 -3.69
N LEU A 130 18.60 8.32 -4.10
CA LEU A 130 17.39 8.35 -3.27
C LEU A 130 16.42 7.30 -3.80
N SER A 131 15.93 6.41 -2.94
CA SER A 131 14.98 5.37 -3.32
C SER A 131 13.89 5.22 -2.27
N ALA A 132 12.65 5.47 -2.65
CA ALA A 132 11.46 5.14 -1.87
C ALA A 132 10.74 3.97 -2.55
N SER A 133 10.49 2.88 -1.80
CA SER A 133 9.81 1.69 -2.32
C SER A 133 8.74 1.23 -1.35
N ASP A 134 7.51 1.07 -1.84
CA ASP A 134 6.38 0.56 -1.06
C ASP A 134 5.69 -0.58 -1.81
N THR A 135 5.68 -1.77 -1.21
CA THR A 135 5.00 -2.95 -1.75
C THR A 135 3.90 -3.39 -0.79
N THR A 136 2.67 -3.49 -1.27
CA THR A 136 1.52 -3.97 -0.51
C THR A 136 0.86 -5.13 -1.23
N VAL A 137 0.80 -6.29 -0.56
CA VAL A 137 0.06 -7.47 -1.01
C VAL A 137 -1.04 -7.73 0.01
N THR A 138 -2.29 -7.70 -0.41
CA THR A 138 -3.43 -7.96 0.47
C THR A 138 -4.43 -8.89 -0.18
N ALA A 139 -4.91 -9.87 0.59
CA ALA A 139 -5.96 -10.77 0.18
C ALA A 139 -7.08 -10.79 1.23
N GLY A 140 -8.28 -10.45 0.81
CA GLY A 140 -9.50 -10.57 1.61
C GLY A 140 -10.39 -11.67 1.05
N ARG A 141 -10.82 -12.61 1.92
CA ARG A 141 -11.71 -13.70 1.54
C ARG A 141 -12.85 -13.80 2.52
N ALA A 142 -14.06 -13.54 2.05
CA ALA A 142 -15.29 -13.69 2.81
C ALA A 142 -16.12 -14.85 2.23
N GLY A 143 -16.22 -15.95 2.97
CA GLY A 143 -16.91 -17.17 2.54
C GLY A 143 -18.04 -17.60 3.48
N GLN A 144 -19.18 -18.05 2.93
CA GLN A 144 -20.25 -18.57 3.77
C GLN A 144 -21.04 -19.70 3.14
N VAL A 145 -21.54 -20.59 4.02
CA VAL A 145 -22.49 -21.64 3.69
C VAL A 145 -23.71 -21.53 4.62
N ALA A 146 -24.91 -21.42 4.07
CA ALA A 146 -26.13 -21.36 4.85
C ALA A 146 -27.14 -22.42 4.37
N LEU A 147 -27.54 -23.32 5.29
CA LEU A 147 -28.49 -24.38 5.01
C LEU A 147 -29.70 -24.23 5.92
N GLY A 148 -30.89 -24.14 5.35
CA GLY A 148 -32.15 -24.08 6.11
C GLY A 148 -33.19 -25.05 5.57
N GLY A 149 -33.93 -25.74 6.44
CA GLY A 149 -35.02 -26.63 6.00
C GLY A 149 -36.13 -25.89 5.26
N THR A 150 -36.34 -24.60 5.55
CA THR A 150 -37.27 -23.72 4.81
C THR A 150 -36.51 -22.60 4.11
N ALA A 151 -35.66 -21.87 4.86
CA ALA A 151 -34.94 -20.71 4.32
C ALA A 151 -33.45 -20.75 4.62
N GLY A 152 -32.61 -20.47 3.62
CA GLY A 152 -31.17 -20.20 3.76
C GLY A 152 -30.86 -18.77 3.38
N VAL A 153 -30.05 -18.06 4.17
CA VAL A 153 -29.58 -16.69 3.88
C VAL A 153 -28.08 -16.58 4.12
N GLY A 154 -27.35 -16.13 3.11
CA GLY A 154 -25.90 -15.91 3.17
C GLY A 154 -25.51 -14.50 2.72
N VAL A 155 -24.68 -13.80 3.53
CA VAL A 155 -24.17 -12.48 3.18
C VAL A 155 -22.66 -12.44 3.35
N GLY A 156 -21.92 -12.11 2.28
CA GLY A 156 -20.48 -11.96 2.29
C GLY A 156 -20.01 -10.59 1.80
N VAL A 157 -19.08 -10.01 2.54
CA VAL A 157 -18.51 -8.71 2.15
C VAL A 157 -16.99 -8.72 2.35
N ASP A 158 -16.26 -8.31 1.32
CA ASP A 158 -14.85 -7.96 1.43
C ASP A 158 -14.64 -6.50 1.04
N VAL A 159 -13.93 -5.76 1.89
CA VAL A 159 -13.60 -4.35 1.66
C VAL A 159 -12.10 -4.15 1.82
N GLN A 160 -11.46 -3.62 0.76
CA GLN A 160 -10.05 -3.28 0.74
C GLN A 160 -9.89 -1.78 0.51
N VAL A 161 -9.25 -1.07 1.43
CA VAL A 161 -8.93 0.36 1.29
C VAL A 161 -7.44 0.55 1.40
N ILE A 162 -6.81 1.07 0.33
CA ILE A 162 -5.38 1.32 0.27
C ILE A 162 -5.13 2.79 0.00
N THR A 163 -4.47 3.44 0.94
CA THR A 163 -3.95 4.80 0.80
C THR A 163 -2.45 4.76 0.90
N LYS A 164 -1.74 5.24 -0.13
CA LYS A 164 -0.28 5.24 -0.18
C LYS A 164 0.27 6.58 -0.63
N ASP A 165 1.36 7.00 0.01
CA ASP A 165 2.15 8.16 -0.38
C ASP A 165 3.63 7.75 -0.43
N THR A 166 4.13 7.44 -1.63
CA THR A 166 5.51 6.99 -1.89
C THR A 166 6.27 8.08 -2.62
N ARG A 167 7.26 8.68 -1.95
CA ARG A 167 7.98 9.82 -2.53
C ARG A 167 9.48 9.72 -2.38
N ALA A 168 10.20 10.08 -3.45
CA ALA A 168 11.62 10.36 -3.42
C ALA A 168 11.87 11.77 -3.94
N TRP A 169 12.55 12.64 -3.16
CA TRP A 169 12.76 14.02 -3.62
C TRP A 169 14.01 14.69 -3.08
N ILE A 170 14.49 15.65 -3.86
CA ILE A 170 15.46 16.66 -3.45
C ILE A 170 14.70 17.98 -3.39
N ALA A 171 14.55 18.54 -2.20
CA ALA A 171 13.73 19.73 -1.98
C ALA A 171 14.38 21.02 -2.53
N PRO A 172 13.60 22.11 -2.66
CA PRO A 172 14.06 23.39 -3.14
C PRO A 172 15.24 23.98 -2.36
N LEU A 173 15.99 24.87 -3.01
CA LEU A 173 17.15 25.59 -2.46
C LEU A 173 18.34 24.67 -2.10
N SER A 174 18.30 23.41 -2.42
CA SER A 174 19.40 22.47 -2.18
C SER A 174 20.44 22.51 -3.31
N ALA A 175 21.68 22.26 -2.96
CA ALA A 175 22.80 22.12 -3.89
C ALA A 175 23.40 20.72 -3.75
N VAL A 176 23.30 19.90 -4.77
CA VAL A 176 23.67 18.50 -4.76
C VAL A 176 24.63 18.20 -5.89
N ALA A 177 25.82 17.68 -5.57
CA ALA A 177 26.84 17.37 -6.58
C ALA A 177 27.37 15.93 -6.42
N ALA A 178 27.62 15.28 -7.56
CA ALA A 178 28.25 13.97 -7.65
C ALA A 178 29.21 13.88 -8.83
N ASN A 179 30.27 13.07 -8.68
CA ASN A 179 31.18 12.75 -9.80
C ASN A 179 30.56 11.72 -10.76
N GLY A 180 29.70 10.83 -10.25
CA GLY A 180 28.95 9.83 -10.99
C GLY A 180 27.50 10.22 -11.19
N ASP A 181 26.61 9.23 -11.09
CA ASP A 181 25.18 9.38 -11.34
C ASP A 181 24.41 9.92 -10.12
N ILE A 182 23.31 10.61 -10.41
CA ILE A 182 22.31 11.01 -9.41
C ILE A 182 20.98 10.36 -9.78
N THR A 183 20.43 9.55 -8.85
CA THR A 183 19.15 8.86 -9.05
C THR A 183 18.15 9.23 -7.98
N VAL A 184 16.90 9.48 -8.39
CA VAL A 184 15.77 9.75 -7.51
C VAL A 184 14.61 8.89 -7.97
N ASP A 185 14.38 7.80 -7.26
CA ASP A 185 13.42 6.77 -7.66
C ASP A 185 12.32 6.57 -6.61
N ALA A 186 11.06 6.62 -7.03
CA ALA A 186 9.91 6.25 -6.23
C ALA A 186 9.17 5.09 -6.90
N THR A 187 8.93 4.00 -6.16
CA THR A 187 8.25 2.81 -6.69
C THR A 187 7.15 2.39 -5.74
N SER A 188 5.93 2.25 -6.26
CA SER A 188 4.79 1.68 -5.56
C SER A 188 4.31 0.44 -6.29
N SER A 189 3.94 -0.61 -5.54
CA SER A 189 3.39 -1.83 -6.11
C SER A 189 2.29 -2.37 -5.19
N GLU A 190 1.12 -2.62 -5.77
CA GLU A 190 -0.04 -3.14 -5.07
C GLU A 190 -0.56 -4.39 -5.76
N LYS A 191 -0.73 -5.45 -4.96
CA LYS A 191 -1.47 -6.64 -5.38
C LYS A 191 -2.63 -6.89 -4.43
N VAL A 192 -3.85 -6.81 -4.96
CA VAL A 192 -5.09 -6.91 -4.20
C VAL A 192 -5.93 -8.05 -4.73
N VAL A 193 -6.26 -8.99 -3.83
CA VAL A 193 -7.19 -10.07 -4.10
C VAL A 193 -8.39 -9.92 -3.17
N SER A 194 -9.58 -9.76 -3.73
CA SER A 194 -10.85 -9.63 -3.00
C SER A 194 -11.81 -10.72 -3.46
N ILE A 195 -12.14 -11.65 -2.57
CA ILE A 195 -13.04 -12.76 -2.88
C ILE A 195 -14.19 -12.78 -1.89
N SER A 196 -15.41 -12.69 -2.39
CA SER A 196 -16.63 -12.84 -1.60
C SER A 196 -17.53 -13.88 -2.24
N ALA A 197 -17.75 -15.00 -1.54
CA ALA A 197 -18.51 -16.13 -2.09
C ALA A 197 -19.49 -16.75 -1.09
N SER A 198 -20.68 -17.15 -1.56
CA SER A 198 -21.65 -17.89 -0.76
C SER A 198 -22.26 -19.09 -1.45
N ALA A 199 -22.55 -20.12 -0.65
CA ALA A 199 -23.40 -21.23 -1.03
C ALA A 199 -24.58 -21.30 -0.07
N VAL A 200 -25.80 -21.19 -0.60
CA VAL A 200 -27.02 -21.09 0.21
C VAL A 200 -28.05 -22.07 -0.27
N ALA A 201 -28.67 -22.83 0.63
CA ALA A 201 -29.78 -23.69 0.31
C ALA A 201 -30.93 -23.57 1.32
N GLY A 202 -32.15 -23.52 0.81
CA GLY A 202 -33.37 -23.56 1.60
C GLY A 202 -34.44 -24.43 0.94
N GLY A 203 -35.22 -25.18 1.69
CA GLY A 203 -36.30 -26.01 1.15
C GLY A 203 -37.36 -25.19 0.39
N THR A 204 -37.59 -23.96 0.75
CA THR A 204 -38.46 -23.02 0.05
C THR A 204 -37.69 -21.90 -0.59
N ALA A 205 -36.80 -21.21 0.13
CA ALA A 205 -36.08 -20.07 -0.36
C ALA A 205 -34.58 -20.11 0.00
N GLY A 206 -33.72 -19.77 -0.97
CA GLY A 206 -32.28 -19.53 -0.77
C GLY A 206 -31.92 -18.13 -1.23
N VAL A 207 -31.27 -17.33 -0.39
CA VAL A 207 -30.82 -15.97 -0.73
C VAL A 207 -29.33 -15.80 -0.40
N GLY A 208 -28.51 -15.54 -1.42
CA GLY A 208 -27.08 -15.26 -1.28
C GLY A 208 -26.71 -13.87 -1.81
N VAL A 209 -26.06 -13.07 -1.00
CA VAL A 209 -25.59 -11.73 -1.40
C VAL A 209 -24.11 -11.59 -1.08
N ASN A 210 -23.32 -11.17 -2.08
CA ASN A 210 -21.89 -10.97 -1.92
C ASN A 210 -21.44 -9.65 -2.55
N ALA A 211 -20.50 -8.99 -1.86
CA ALA A 211 -19.88 -7.78 -2.38
C ALA A 211 -18.36 -7.78 -2.14
N GLY A 212 -17.61 -7.41 -3.16
CA GLY A 212 -16.20 -7.05 -3.06
C GLY A 212 -16.04 -5.57 -3.40
N VAL A 213 -15.42 -4.79 -2.51
CA VAL A 213 -15.19 -3.35 -2.70
C VAL A 213 -13.72 -3.05 -2.49
N SER A 214 -13.09 -2.42 -3.49
CA SER A 214 -11.69 -1.99 -3.39
C SER A 214 -11.57 -0.50 -3.69
N VAL A 215 -10.94 0.24 -2.78
CA VAL A 215 -10.75 1.70 -2.90
C VAL A 215 -9.26 2.01 -2.84
N PHE A 216 -8.76 2.75 -3.83
CA PHE A 216 -7.34 3.10 -3.95
C PHE A 216 -7.17 4.62 -3.97
N ASN A 217 -6.22 5.10 -3.17
CA ASN A 217 -5.72 6.46 -3.19
C ASN A 217 -4.19 6.40 -3.13
N ILE A 218 -3.56 6.32 -4.31
CA ILE A 218 -2.12 6.06 -4.44
C ILE A 218 -1.45 7.31 -5.03
N THR A 219 -0.35 7.71 -4.40
CA THR A 219 0.48 8.81 -4.86
C THR A 219 1.92 8.34 -4.94
N THR A 220 2.52 8.36 -6.12
CA THR A 220 3.93 7.99 -6.34
C THR A 220 4.65 9.12 -7.04
N VAL A 221 5.64 9.73 -6.37
CA VAL A 221 6.31 10.94 -6.86
C VAL A 221 7.83 10.82 -6.72
N ALA A 222 8.53 11.08 -7.81
CA ALA A 222 9.96 11.36 -7.80
C ALA A 222 10.21 12.78 -8.29
N ALA A 223 10.93 13.61 -7.53
CA ALA A 223 11.06 15.02 -7.85
C ALA A 223 12.41 15.63 -7.46
N VAL A 224 12.79 16.66 -8.20
CA VAL A 224 13.89 17.57 -7.87
C VAL A 224 13.38 19.01 -7.94
N GLY A 225 13.54 19.75 -6.86
CA GLY A 225 12.97 21.08 -6.71
C GLY A 225 11.53 21.03 -6.21
N GLU A 226 10.78 22.09 -6.43
CA GLU A 226 9.39 22.19 -5.98
C GLU A 226 8.45 21.44 -6.95
N VAL A 227 7.63 20.56 -6.40
CA VAL A 227 6.52 19.97 -7.14
C VAL A 227 5.33 20.91 -7.09
N CYS A 228 5.17 21.70 -8.11
CA CYS A 228 4.01 22.58 -8.23
C CYS A 228 2.80 21.76 -8.67
N ALA A 229 1.83 21.58 -7.79
CA ALA A 229 0.56 20.94 -8.16
C ALA A 229 -0.16 21.80 -9.20
N ALA A 230 -0.59 21.21 -10.30
CA ALA A 230 -1.34 21.92 -11.33
C ALA A 230 -2.61 22.55 -10.70
N GLY A 231 -2.68 23.90 -10.72
CA GLY A 231 -3.84 24.68 -10.28
C GLY A 231 -3.78 25.28 -8.87
N THR A 232 -2.75 25.04 -8.04
CA THR A 232 -2.70 25.59 -6.67
C THR A 232 -1.51 26.50 -6.36
N ALA A 233 -0.48 26.54 -7.20
CA ALA A 233 0.65 27.44 -7.00
C ALA A 233 0.53 28.67 -7.93
N THR A 234 0.61 29.86 -7.35
CA THR A 234 0.96 31.03 -8.16
C THR A 234 2.36 30.80 -8.71
N ALA A 235 2.56 31.01 -10.00
CA ALA A 235 3.84 30.83 -10.71
C ALA A 235 5.03 31.52 -10.00
N THR A 236 4.78 32.42 -9.08
CA THR A 236 5.76 33.16 -8.27
C THR A 236 6.42 32.31 -7.18
N ALA A 237 5.71 31.34 -6.58
CA ALA A 237 6.27 30.48 -5.53
C ALA A 237 7.31 29.49 -6.12
N CYS A 238 7.04 28.94 -7.29
CA CYS A 238 7.97 28.04 -7.98
C CYS A 238 9.16 28.76 -8.62
N ALA A 239 9.04 30.04 -8.92
CA ALA A 239 10.08 30.82 -9.60
C ALA A 239 11.29 31.19 -8.71
N ASN A 240 11.13 31.13 -7.38
CA ASN A 240 12.16 31.58 -6.42
C ASN A 240 12.92 30.45 -5.71
N SER A 241 12.56 29.20 -5.96
CA SER A 241 13.17 28.02 -5.33
C SER A 241 14.15 27.33 -6.28
N ARG A 242 15.40 27.83 -6.35
CA ARG A 242 16.43 27.26 -7.21
C ARG A 242 17.09 26.07 -6.54
N THR A 243 16.91 24.88 -7.11
CA THR A 243 17.67 23.68 -6.76
C THR A 243 18.79 23.48 -7.78
N VAL A 244 19.99 23.16 -7.31
CA VAL A 244 21.16 22.92 -8.16
C VAL A 244 21.54 21.45 -8.06
N VAL A 245 21.52 20.73 -9.17
CA VAL A 245 21.97 19.33 -9.28
C VAL A 245 23.07 19.24 -10.31
N ILE A 246 24.23 18.75 -9.91
CA ILE A 246 25.40 18.58 -10.77
C ILE A 246 25.84 17.13 -10.71
N ALA A 247 25.76 16.42 -11.83
CA ALA A 247 26.26 15.05 -11.98
C ALA A 247 27.38 15.01 -13.02
N GLY A 248 28.47 14.31 -12.73
CA GLY A 248 29.48 13.99 -13.72
C GLY A 248 29.05 12.88 -14.68
N GLY A 249 28.09 12.05 -14.25
CA GLY A 249 27.39 11.05 -15.04
C GLY A 249 25.97 11.47 -15.41
N SER A 250 25.01 10.55 -15.27
CA SER A 250 23.59 10.75 -15.61
C SER A 250 22.78 11.26 -14.42
N VAL A 251 21.70 11.99 -14.69
CA VAL A 251 20.64 12.28 -13.73
C VAL A 251 19.39 11.50 -14.15
N ARG A 252 18.87 10.64 -13.25
CA ARG A 252 17.64 9.89 -13.44
C ARG A 252 16.63 10.25 -12.36
N ILE A 253 15.41 10.57 -12.75
CA ILE A 253 14.29 10.81 -11.88
C ILE A 253 13.15 9.95 -12.40
N ALA A 254 12.65 9.00 -11.61
CA ALA A 254 11.62 8.07 -12.05
C ALA A 254 10.61 7.76 -10.95
N ALA A 255 9.34 7.82 -11.31
CA ALA A 255 8.24 7.33 -10.50
C ALA A 255 7.54 6.18 -11.24
N LEU A 256 7.33 5.06 -10.55
CA LEU A 256 6.66 3.88 -11.09
C LEU A 256 5.57 3.45 -10.11
N ASP A 257 4.38 3.22 -10.64
CA ASP A 257 3.25 2.66 -9.92
C ASP A 257 2.73 1.43 -10.67
N GLU A 258 2.54 0.31 -9.96
CA GLU A 258 2.04 -0.94 -10.51
C GLU A 258 0.90 -1.47 -9.62
N LEU A 259 -0.31 -1.57 -10.19
CA LEU A 259 -1.51 -2.00 -9.50
C LEU A 259 -2.11 -3.25 -10.16
N GLU A 260 -2.15 -4.37 -9.43
CA GLU A 260 -2.82 -5.61 -9.80
C GLU A 260 -4.04 -5.84 -8.90
N ILE A 261 -5.22 -6.01 -9.50
CA ILE A 261 -6.48 -6.16 -8.77
C ILE A 261 -7.26 -7.35 -9.30
N ASP A 262 -7.59 -8.27 -8.39
CA ASP A 262 -8.51 -9.38 -8.64
C ASP A 262 -9.71 -9.29 -7.69
N VAL A 263 -10.89 -8.94 -8.20
CA VAL A 263 -12.13 -8.88 -7.40
C VAL A 263 -13.14 -9.89 -7.89
N ILE A 264 -13.55 -10.80 -7.03
CA ILE A 264 -14.52 -11.86 -7.31
C ILE A 264 -15.64 -11.80 -6.30
N ALA A 265 -16.87 -11.61 -6.76
CA ALA A 265 -18.06 -11.69 -5.93
C ALA A 265 -19.09 -12.61 -6.57
N GLY A 266 -19.51 -13.67 -5.87
CA GLY A 266 -20.43 -14.65 -6.44
C GLY A 266 -21.25 -15.38 -5.40
N SER A 267 -22.45 -15.84 -5.79
CA SER A 267 -23.32 -16.63 -4.93
C SER A 267 -23.98 -17.78 -5.68
N ILE A 268 -24.11 -18.92 -5.00
CA ILE A 268 -24.99 -20.00 -5.42
C ILE A 268 -26.15 -20.06 -4.43
N ALA A 269 -27.38 -19.90 -4.91
CA ALA A 269 -28.57 -19.94 -4.08
C ALA A 269 -29.58 -20.95 -4.63
N ILE A 270 -29.98 -21.92 -3.80
CA ILE A 270 -30.93 -22.98 -4.15
C ILE A 270 -32.13 -22.86 -3.22
N GLY A 271 -33.32 -22.85 -3.81
CA GLY A 271 -34.60 -22.89 -3.08
C GLY A 271 -35.62 -23.72 -3.86
N GLY A 272 -36.47 -24.49 -3.14
CA GLY A 272 -37.52 -25.28 -3.79
C GLY A 272 -38.56 -24.42 -4.50
N THR A 273 -38.76 -23.16 -4.07
CA THR A 273 -39.68 -22.19 -4.70
C THR A 273 -38.89 -21.00 -5.29
N ALA A 274 -37.86 -20.52 -4.58
CA ALA A 274 -37.06 -19.38 -5.03
C ALA A 274 -35.59 -19.51 -4.60
N GLY A 275 -34.68 -19.27 -5.53
CA GLY A 275 -33.25 -19.09 -5.29
C GLY A 275 -32.80 -17.74 -5.84
N VAL A 276 -32.25 -16.87 -4.99
CA VAL A 276 -31.75 -15.53 -5.38
C VAL A 276 -30.28 -15.41 -5.04
N GLY A 277 -29.42 -15.25 -6.03
CA GLY A 277 -28.00 -15.01 -5.88
C GLY A 277 -27.61 -13.65 -6.44
N VAL A 278 -26.90 -12.84 -5.66
CA VAL A 278 -26.36 -11.52 -6.07
C VAL A 278 -24.88 -11.46 -5.77
N GLY A 279 -24.08 -11.01 -6.73
CA GLY A 279 -22.67 -10.70 -6.58
C GLY A 279 -22.37 -9.32 -7.14
N ALA A 280 -21.65 -8.48 -6.40
CA ALA A 280 -21.20 -7.18 -6.84
C ALA A 280 -19.71 -7.00 -6.58
N ALA A 281 -18.96 -6.52 -7.57
CA ALA A 281 -17.54 -6.17 -7.48
C ALA A 281 -17.36 -4.71 -7.89
N VAL A 282 -16.72 -3.92 -7.05
CA VAL A 282 -16.54 -2.46 -7.24
C VAL A 282 -15.11 -2.07 -6.92
#